data_6897de926af7eebda822da7cac3457dc
#
_entry.id   6897de926af7eebda822da7cac3457dc
#
_cell.length_a   1.000
_cell.length_b   1.000
_cell.length_c   1.000
_cell.angle_alpha   90.00
_cell.angle_beta   90.00
_cell.angle_gamma   90.00
#
_symmetry.space_group_name_H-M   'P 1'
#
loop_
_entity.id
_entity.type
_entity.pdbx_description
1 polymer ?
#
loop_
_entity_poly.entity_id
_entity_poly.type
_entity_poly.pdbx_seq_one_letter_code
_entity_poly.pdbx_strand_id
1 'polypeptide(L)'
;MAEQKRDYYEVLGVSRGASEDEIKKAYKKMARKYHPDLNPGDKTAEEKFKEVNEAYEVLSDADKKARYDQYGHAGVDPNFGAGGFGGGFDGSFDFGDLGDIFGSFFGGGFGGGRRTNPNAPQRGESIRMSIAISFEEAAFGCEKAVTVERYETCDTCHGNGCAPGTSPEVCPDCHGTGTVQVRRQTPMGVFATSSPCPKCGGKGRIIHQPCKDCRGSGMVRKKKTIQASIPAGIDNGQTISIRGQGNAGKNGGPAGDLLITITVRPHELFRREGTSVLCEAPITFTQA
;
A
#
# COMPACT_ATOMS: atom_id res chain seq x y z
N MET A 1 33.45 -24.81 -3.25
CA MET A 1 32.77 -25.88 -3.99
C MET A 1 31.37 -25.36 -4.27
N ALA A 2 30.97 -25.22 -5.55
CA ALA A 2 29.62 -24.77 -5.89
C ALA A 2 28.63 -25.85 -5.44
N GLU A 3 27.72 -25.54 -4.54
CA GLU A 3 26.60 -26.41 -4.18
C GLU A 3 25.79 -26.67 -5.45
N GLN A 4 25.77 -27.94 -5.87
CA GLN A 4 24.91 -28.34 -6.99
C GLN A 4 23.45 -28.24 -6.54
N LYS A 5 22.73 -27.20 -7.02
CA LYS A 5 21.30 -27.10 -6.82
C LYS A 5 20.59 -28.37 -7.35
N ARG A 6 19.65 -28.90 -6.56
CA ARG A 6 18.84 -30.05 -6.93
C ARG A 6 17.89 -29.73 -8.07
N ASP A 7 17.55 -30.71 -8.92
CA ASP A 7 16.54 -30.53 -9.97
C ASP A 7 15.20 -30.11 -9.39
N TYR A 8 14.59 -29.06 -9.94
CA TYR A 8 13.32 -28.52 -9.46
C TYR A 8 12.16 -29.51 -9.51
N TYR A 9 12.18 -30.44 -10.48
CA TYR A 9 11.22 -31.54 -10.55
C TYR A 9 11.40 -32.53 -9.38
N GLU A 10 12.62 -32.80 -9.00
CA GLU A 10 12.92 -33.63 -7.82
C GLU A 10 12.57 -32.95 -6.53
N VAL A 11 12.79 -31.63 -6.42
CA VAL A 11 12.43 -30.82 -5.23
C VAL A 11 10.92 -30.89 -4.99
N LEU A 12 10.10 -30.78 -6.02
CA LEU A 12 8.65 -30.91 -5.93
C LEU A 12 8.15 -32.35 -5.88
N GLY A 13 9.01 -33.35 -6.27
CA GLY A 13 8.65 -34.75 -6.33
C GLY A 13 7.69 -35.09 -7.48
N VAL A 14 7.85 -34.41 -8.63
CA VAL A 14 7.04 -34.60 -9.85
C VAL A 14 7.91 -35.01 -11.03
N SER A 15 7.34 -35.62 -12.07
CA SER A 15 8.04 -35.93 -13.31
C SER A 15 8.23 -34.69 -14.18
N ARG A 16 9.23 -34.68 -15.08
CA ARG A 16 9.48 -33.58 -16.03
C ARG A 16 8.31 -33.28 -16.98
N GLY A 17 7.41 -34.27 -17.18
CA GLY A 17 6.19 -34.11 -17.98
C GLY A 17 4.95 -33.72 -17.17
N ALA A 18 5.08 -33.38 -15.90
CA ALA A 18 3.94 -33.06 -15.04
C ALA A 18 3.17 -31.85 -15.55
N SER A 19 1.84 -31.95 -15.47
CA SER A 19 0.92 -30.84 -15.77
C SER A 19 1.01 -29.73 -14.72
N GLU A 20 0.55 -28.53 -15.07
CA GLU A 20 0.51 -27.39 -14.13
C GLU A 20 -0.28 -27.71 -12.86
N ASP A 21 -1.38 -28.47 -12.98
CA ASP A 21 -2.18 -28.87 -11.83
C ASP A 21 -1.45 -29.85 -10.90
N GLU A 22 -0.63 -30.74 -11.45
CA GLU A 22 0.19 -31.65 -10.67
C GLU A 22 1.31 -30.91 -9.94
N ILE A 23 1.98 -29.97 -10.63
CA ILE A 23 3.00 -29.09 -10.06
C ILE A 23 2.39 -28.28 -8.91
N LYS A 24 1.22 -27.70 -9.10
CA LYS A 24 0.50 -26.92 -8.08
C LYS A 24 0.08 -27.73 -6.87
N LYS A 25 -0.38 -28.98 -7.08
CA LYS A 25 -0.72 -29.92 -6.00
C LYS A 25 0.51 -30.34 -5.21
N ALA A 26 1.60 -30.66 -5.90
CA ALA A 26 2.87 -31.04 -5.27
C ALA A 26 3.44 -29.88 -4.44
N TYR A 27 3.45 -28.66 -4.98
CA TYR A 27 3.85 -27.46 -4.27
C TYR A 27 3.05 -27.26 -2.97
N LYS A 28 1.72 -27.28 -3.03
CA LYS A 28 0.88 -27.13 -1.83
C LYS A 28 1.19 -28.17 -0.76
N LYS A 29 1.45 -29.40 -1.16
CA LYS A 29 1.81 -30.50 -0.24
C LYS A 29 3.18 -30.24 0.43
N MET A 30 4.19 -29.86 -0.34
CA MET A 30 5.55 -29.62 0.16
C MET A 30 5.63 -28.31 0.97
N ALA A 31 4.98 -27.25 0.52
CA ALA A 31 4.93 -25.98 1.22
C ALA A 31 4.28 -26.12 2.60
N ARG A 32 3.17 -26.89 2.70
CA ARG A 32 2.55 -27.18 3.99
C ARG A 32 3.44 -28.03 4.90
N LYS A 33 4.18 -29.01 4.33
CA LYS A 33 5.08 -29.88 5.09
C LYS A 33 6.25 -29.11 5.72
N TYR A 34 6.83 -28.17 5.00
CA TYR A 34 8.00 -27.40 5.42
C TYR A 34 7.67 -25.98 5.86
N HIS A 35 6.37 -25.67 6.13
CA HIS A 35 5.96 -24.35 6.58
C HIS A 35 6.64 -23.98 7.90
N PRO A 36 7.17 -22.74 8.03
CA PRO A 36 7.86 -22.29 9.25
C PRO A 36 6.96 -22.34 10.49
N ASP A 37 5.65 -22.09 10.36
CA ASP A 37 4.71 -22.18 11.48
C ASP A 37 4.51 -23.63 11.99
N LEU A 38 4.69 -24.62 11.13
CA LEU A 38 4.58 -26.03 11.50
C LEU A 38 5.92 -26.63 11.93
N ASN A 39 7.04 -25.99 11.61
CA ASN A 39 8.40 -26.42 11.93
C ASN A 39 9.20 -25.25 12.55
N PRO A 40 8.77 -24.68 13.68
CA PRO A 40 9.43 -23.54 14.26
C PRO A 40 10.87 -23.89 14.70
N GLY A 41 11.85 -23.13 14.16
CA GLY A 41 13.26 -23.28 14.51
C GLY A 41 14.03 -24.37 13.78
N ASP A 42 13.40 -25.14 12.86
CA ASP A 42 14.08 -26.12 12.02
C ASP A 42 14.67 -25.46 10.76
N LYS A 43 15.98 -25.20 10.79
CA LYS A 43 16.72 -24.60 9.66
C LYS A 43 16.65 -25.47 8.40
N THR A 44 16.59 -26.79 8.54
CA THR A 44 16.52 -27.71 7.39
C THR A 44 15.16 -27.67 6.72
N ALA A 45 14.09 -27.44 7.48
CA ALA A 45 12.76 -27.22 6.95
C ALA A 45 12.67 -25.85 6.24
N GLU A 46 13.31 -24.82 6.78
CA GLU A 46 13.38 -23.50 6.17
C GLU A 46 14.13 -23.52 4.83
N GLU A 47 15.27 -24.20 4.74
CA GLU A 47 16.03 -24.37 3.51
C GLU A 47 15.20 -25.11 2.44
N LYS A 48 14.56 -26.22 2.83
CA LYS A 48 13.68 -26.96 1.92
C LYS A 48 12.46 -26.16 1.48
N PHE A 49 11.92 -25.31 2.35
CA PHE A 49 10.81 -24.43 1.99
C PHE A 49 11.23 -23.41 0.94
N LYS A 50 12.45 -22.84 1.05
CA LYS A 50 13.02 -21.94 0.04
C LYS A 50 13.21 -22.64 -1.30
N GLU A 51 13.77 -23.84 -1.30
CA GLU A 51 13.95 -24.64 -2.52
C GLU A 51 12.60 -24.99 -3.20
N VAL A 52 11.58 -25.36 -2.41
CA VAL A 52 10.23 -25.65 -2.91
C VAL A 52 9.57 -24.44 -3.55
N ASN A 53 9.76 -23.26 -2.96
CA ASN A 53 9.23 -22.01 -3.53
C ASN A 53 9.95 -21.63 -4.83
N GLU A 54 11.29 -21.73 -4.87
CA GLU A 54 12.09 -21.46 -6.06
C GLU A 54 11.69 -22.42 -7.20
N ALA A 55 11.56 -23.71 -6.90
CA ALA A 55 11.12 -24.72 -7.87
C ALA A 55 9.73 -24.43 -8.44
N TYR A 56 8.79 -24.03 -7.60
CA TYR A 56 7.44 -23.69 -8.05
C TYR A 56 7.40 -22.42 -8.90
N GLU A 57 8.15 -21.39 -8.54
CA GLU A 57 8.23 -20.15 -9.32
C GLU A 57 8.70 -20.42 -10.76
N VAL A 58 9.67 -21.31 -10.93
CA VAL A 58 10.19 -21.64 -12.26
C VAL A 58 9.24 -22.57 -13.03
N LEU A 59 8.68 -23.57 -12.37
CA LEU A 59 7.87 -24.61 -13.04
C LEU A 59 6.41 -24.22 -13.25
N SER A 60 5.92 -23.18 -12.58
CA SER A 60 4.55 -22.65 -12.76
C SER A 60 4.43 -21.67 -13.93
N ASP A 61 5.52 -21.12 -14.42
CA ASP A 61 5.56 -20.21 -15.56
C ASP A 61 6.02 -20.96 -16.81
N ALA A 62 5.23 -20.96 -17.87
CA ALA A 62 5.50 -21.71 -19.09
C ALA A 62 6.83 -21.31 -19.75
N ASP A 63 7.17 -20.01 -19.74
CA ASP A 63 8.40 -19.50 -20.36
C ASP A 63 9.64 -19.84 -19.52
N LYS A 64 9.54 -19.70 -18.19
CA LYS A 64 10.61 -20.08 -17.28
C LYS A 64 10.83 -21.59 -17.30
N LYS A 65 9.76 -22.39 -17.31
CA LYS A 65 9.80 -23.84 -17.43
C LYS A 65 10.51 -24.27 -18.72
N ALA A 66 10.15 -23.67 -19.87
CA ALA A 66 10.79 -23.99 -21.14
C ALA A 66 12.30 -23.66 -21.14
N ARG A 67 12.70 -22.54 -20.54
CA ARG A 67 14.13 -22.19 -20.38
C ARG A 67 14.86 -23.14 -19.42
N TYR A 68 14.20 -23.51 -18.33
CA TYR A 68 14.75 -24.48 -17.39
C TYR A 68 14.91 -25.85 -18.03
N ASP A 69 13.95 -26.30 -18.83
CA ASP A 69 14.00 -27.59 -19.54
C ASP A 69 15.14 -27.63 -20.59
N GLN A 70 15.47 -26.47 -21.21
CA GLN A 70 16.54 -26.38 -22.21
C GLN A 70 17.94 -26.16 -21.61
N TYR A 71 18.06 -25.31 -20.59
CA TYR A 71 19.36 -24.82 -20.09
C TYR A 71 19.60 -25.18 -18.61
N GLY A 72 18.68 -25.92 -17.97
CA GLY A 72 18.75 -26.20 -16.53
C GLY A 72 18.72 -24.95 -15.66
N HIS A 73 19.36 -25.00 -14.51
CA HIS A 73 19.45 -23.85 -13.59
C HIS A 73 20.07 -22.61 -14.22
N ALA A 74 20.98 -22.76 -15.17
CA ALA A 74 21.62 -21.64 -15.87
C ALA A 74 20.57 -20.81 -16.66
N GLY A 75 19.54 -21.43 -17.24
CA GLY A 75 18.52 -20.75 -18.04
C GLY A 75 17.57 -19.86 -17.26
N VAL A 76 17.55 -20.00 -15.93
CA VAL A 76 16.68 -19.23 -15.01
C VAL A 76 17.48 -18.38 -14.02
N ASP A 77 18.81 -18.37 -14.14
CA ASP A 77 19.69 -17.49 -13.36
C ASP A 77 19.51 -16.04 -13.84
N PRO A 78 19.26 -15.07 -12.93
CA PRO A 78 19.15 -13.65 -13.27
C PRO A 78 20.34 -13.08 -14.05
N ASN A 79 21.51 -13.68 -13.91
CA ASN A 79 22.75 -13.26 -14.61
C ASN A 79 22.89 -13.84 -16.01
N PHE A 80 22.14 -14.85 -16.40
CA PHE A 80 22.25 -15.51 -17.71
C PHE A 80 21.75 -14.66 -18.90
N GLY A 81 21.10 -13.53 -18.63
CA GLY A 81 20.57 -12.62 -19.67
C GLY A 81 21.20 -11.24 -19.76
N ALA A 82 22.23 -10.94 -18.98
CA ALA A 82 22.85 -9.61 -18.95
C ALA A 82 23.68 -9.23 -20.20
N GLY A 83 23.78 -10.12 -21.18
CA GLY A 83 24.56 -9.98 -22.41
C GLY A 83 23.76 -9.79 -23.71
N GLY A 84 22.51 -9.34 -23.68
CA GLY A 84 21.79 -8.96 -24.91
C GLY A 84 20.46 -9.66 -25.12
N PHE A 85 19.40 -9.08 -24.68
CA PHE A 85 18.14 -8.86 -25.38
C PHE A 85 17.16 -8.14 -24.45
N GLY A 86 17.09 -6.81 -24.59
CA GLY A 86 16.06 -5.98 -23.96
C GLY A 86 14.70 -6.29 -24.60
N GLY A 87 13.86 -7.04 -23.91
CA GLY A 87 12.48 -7.27 -24.29
C GLY A 87 11.62 -7.23 -23.04
N GLY A 88 10.88 -6.13 -22.86
CA GLY A 88 9.95 -5.95 -21.75
C GLY A 88 8.90 -7.04 -21.76
N PHE A 89 8.72 -7.69 -20.64
CA PHE A 89 7.58 -8.55 -20.38
C PHE A 89 6.73 -7.88 -19.28
N ASP A 90 5.71 -7.16 -19.77
CA ASP A 90 4.58 -6.70 -18.98
C ASP A 90 3.60 -7.87 -18.86
N GLY A 91 3.74 -8.64 -17.81
CA GLY A 91 2.90 -9.77 -17.44
C GLY A 91 2.19 -9.48 -16.13
N SER A 92 1.06 -8.79 -16.23
CA SER A 92 0.09 -8.61 -15.15
C SER A 92 -0.44 -9.99 -14.71
N PHE A 93 0.13 -10.56 -13.66
CA PHE A 93 -0.51 -11.60 -12.89
C PHE A 93 -0.68 -11.12 -11.45
N ASP A 94 -1.94 -10.87 -11.15
CA ASP A 94 -2.47 -10.59 -9.81
C ASP A 94 -2.26 -11.82 -8.90
N PHE A 95 -1.10 -11.90 -8.26
CA PHE A 95 -0.85 -12.68 -7.08
C PHE A 95 -0.62 -11.69 -5.93
N GLY A 96 -1.70 -11.00 -5.58
CA GLY A 96 -1.75 -10.15 -4.40
C GLY A 96 -1.30 -10.95 -3.17
N ASP A 97 -0.31 -10.45 -2.49
CA ASP A 97 0.20 -10.77 -1.17
C ASP A 97 1.49 -11.61 -1.04
N LEU A 98 1.81 -12.54 -1.97
CA LEU A 98 3.06 -13.31 -1.86
C LEU A 98 4.23 -12.67 -2.64
N GLY A 99 3.93 -11.87 -3.67
CA GLY A 99 4.95 -11.17 -4.48
C GLY A 99 5.66 -10.05 -3.74
N ASP A 100 4.98 -9.38 -2.83
CA ASP A 100 5.54 -8.25 -2.06
C ASP A 100 6.51 -8.70 -0.96
N ILE A 101 6.28 -9.88 -0.37
CA ILE A 101 7.17 -10.43 0.67
C ILE A 101 8.44 -10.99 0.04
N PHE A 102 8.32 -11.65 -1.13
CA PHE A 102 9.47 -12.24 -1.82
C PHE A 102 10.33 -11.18 -2.53
N GLY A 103 9.70 -10.17 -3.12
CA GLY A 103 10.39 -9.02 -3.71
C GLY A 103 11.18 -8.21 -2.69
N SER A 104 10.74 -8.17 -1.44
CA SER A 104 11.43 -7.48 -0.35
C SER A 104 12.61 -8.27 0.21
N PHE A 105 12.57 -9.60 0.17
CA PHE A 105 13.59 -10.46 0.77
C PHE A 105 14.70 -10.87 -0.22
N PHE A 106 14.37 -11.03 -1.51
CA PHE A 106 15.34 -11.42 -2.56
C PHE A 106 15.75 -10.26 -3.48
N GLY A 107 15.01 -9.18 -3.48
CA GLY A 107 15.26 -7.98 -4.31
C GLY A 107 16.21 -6.97 -3.68
N GLY A 108 17.09 -7.38 -2.80
CA GLY A 108 18.13 -6.52 -2.24
C GLY A 108 19.13 -6.08 -3.30
N GLY A 109 18.76 -5.08 -4.13
CA GLY A 109 19.77 -4.45 -4.97
C GLY A 109 19.30 -3.70 -6.22
N PHE A 110 18.09 -3.91 -6.71
CA PHE A 110 17.62 -3.12 -7.86
C PHE A 110 16.27 -2.48 -7.54
N GLY A 111 16.32 -1.33 -6.91
CA GLY A 111 15.21 -0.41 -6.75
C GLY A 111 14.70 0.07 -8.11
N GLY A 112 13.92 -0.77 -8.78
CA GLY A 112 12.97 -0.33 -9.80
C GLY A 112 11.86 0.43 -9.12
N GLY A 113 12.11 1.69 -8.71
CA GLY A 113 11.07 2.58 -8.24
C GLY A 113 9.96 2.57 -9.28
N ARG A 114 8.78 2.07 -8.93
CA ARG A 114 7.56 2.28 -9.72
C ARG A 114 7.62 3.74 -10.14
N ARG A 115 7.75 3.99 -11.43
CA ARG A 115 7.62 5.33 -12.00
C ARG A 115 6.24 5.83 -11.64
N THR A 116 6.11 6.39 -10.45
CA THR A 116 4.86 7.02 -10.03
C THR A 116 4.62 8.18 -10.98
N ASN A 117 3.66 8.01 -11.85
CA ASN A 117 3.23 9.10 -12.70
C ASN A 117 2.69 10.22 -11.79
N PRO A 118 3.35 11.40 -11.73
CA PRO A 118 2.93 12.49 -10.84
C PRO A 118 1.52 13.00 -11.14
N ASN A 119 1.00 12.68 -12.32
CA ASN A 119 -0.36 13.01 -12.76
C ASN A 119 -1.37 11.88 -12.54
N ALA A 120 -0.97 10.73 -11.99
CA ALA A 120 -1.91 9.68 -11.65
C ALA A 120 -2.89 10.14 -10.56
N PRO A 121 -4.15 9.67 -10.59
CA PRO A 121 -5.09 9.91 -9.52
C PRO A 121 -4.53 9.41 -8.18
N GLN A 122 -4.50 10.29 -7.20
CA GLN A 122 -4.00 9.96 -5.86
C GLN A 122 -5.12 10.14 -4.84
N ARG A 123 -5.29 9.14 -3.98
CA ARG A 123 -6.25 9.23 -2.88
C ARG A 123 -5.85 10.35 -1.92
N GLY A 124 -6.84 11.11 -1.44
CA GLY A 124 -6.64 12.13 -0.43
C GLY A 124 -6.20 11.55 0.91
N GLU A 125 -5.54 12.36 1.69
CA GLU A 125 -5.10 12.00 3.04
C GLU A 125 -6.29 11.86 3.98
N SER A 126 -6.26 10.83 4.84
CA SER A 126 -7.24 10.67 5.89
C SER A 126 -6.96 11.65 7.04
N ILE A 127 -8.04 12.26 7.57
CA ILE A 127 -7.96 13.21 8.68
C ILE A 127 -8.22 12.43 9.97
N ARG A 128 -7.41 12.67 10.99
CA ARG A 128 -7.59 12.11 12.33
C ARG A 128 -7.97 13.21 13.30
N MET A 129 -8.98 12.92 14.14
CA MET A 129 -9.36 13.80 15.23
C MET A 129 -9.88 12.99 16.41
N SER A 130 -9.95 13.60 17.57
CA SER A 130 -10.55 13.02 18.77
C SER A 130 -11.75 13.85 19.21
N ILE A 131 -12.77 13.17 19.73
CA ILE A 131 -13.92 13.78 20.34
C ILE A 131 -14.15 13.16 21.72
N ALA A 132 -14.57 14.00 22.68
CA ALA A 132 -14.94 13.54 24.00
C ALA A 132 -16.46 13.40 24.08
N ILE A 133 -16.92 12.25 24.58
CA ILE A 133 -18.33 11.93 24.84
C ILE A 133 -18.55 11.60 26.30
N SER A 134 -19.79 11.70 26.79
CA SER A 134 -20.14 11.27 28.13
C SER A 134 -20.22 9.75 28.23
N PHE A 135 -20.27 9.23 29.45
CA PHE A 135 -20.43 7.80 29.70
C PHE A 135 -21.75 7.28 29.14
N GLU A 136 -22.86 8.04 29.33
CA GLU A 136 -24.18 7.68 28.83
C GLU A 136 -24.22 7.70 27.28
N GLU A 137 -23.60 8.72 26.66
CA GLU A 137 -23.47 8.79 25.21
C GLU A 137 -22.70 7.61 24.64
N ALA A 138 -21.68 7.12 25.37
CA ALA A 138 -20.96 5.92 24.98
C ALA A 138 -21.78 4.64 25.14
N ALA A 139 -22.63 4.57 26.19
CA ALA A 139 -23.48 3.42 26.49
C ALA A 139 -24.64 3.28 25.48
N PHE A 140 -25.33 4.37 25.19
CA PHE A 140 -26.54 4.35 24.37
C PHE A 140 -26.31 4.73 22.91
N GLY A 141 -25.13 5.26 22.58
CA GLY A 141 -24.82 5.82 21.28
C GLY A 141 -25.36 7.26 21.14
N CYS A 142 -24.80 8.01 20.21
CA CYS A 142 -25.23 9.37 19.95
C CYS A 142 -24.86 9.82 18.55
N GLU A 143 -25.48 10.91 18.10
CA GLU A 143 -25.08 11.62 16.90
C GLU A 143 -24.43 12.97 17.28
N LYS A 144 -23.23 13.20 16.77
CA LYS A 144 -22.51 14.47 17.02
C LYS A 144 -22.13 15.16 15.72
N ALA A 145 -22.40 16.47 15.69
CA ALA A 145 -21.94 17.33 14.62
C ALA A 145 -20.46 17.70 14.88
N VAL A 146 -19.60 17.29 13.98
CA VAL A 146 -18.15 17.50 14.08
C VAL A 146 -17.70 18.43 12.97
N THR A 147 -17.05 19.54 13.31
CA THR A 147 -16.52 20.48 12.32
C THR A 147 -15.08 20.13 12.03
N VAL A 148 -14.80 19.83 10.75
CA VAL A 148 -13.49 19.43 10.25
C VAL A 148 -13.00 20.44 9.23
N GLU A 149 -11.75 20.84 9.32
CA GLU A 149 -11.06 21.58 8.26
C GLU A 149 -10.41 20.60 7.31
N ARG A 150 -10.80 20.65 6.04
CA ARG A 150 -10.25 19.76 5.01
C ARG A 150 -9.96 20.50 3.73
N TYR A 151 -9.09 19.92 2.92
CA TYR A 151 -8.89 20.34 1.55
C TYR A 151 -9.99 19.74 0.67
N GLU A 152 -10.69 20.62 -0.05
CA GLU A 152 -11.67 20.25 -1.07
C GLU A 152 -11.17 20.68 -2.45
N THR A 153 -11.66 20.02 -3.50
CA THR A 153 -11.41 20.46 -4.86
C THR A 153 -11.90 21.88 -5.05
N CYS A 154 -11.10 22.73 -5.64
CA CYS A 154 -11.48 24.12 -5.89
C CYS A 154 -12.65 24.18 -6.89
N ASP A 155 -13.76 24.79 -6.48
CA ASP A 155 -14.97 24.88 -7.30
C ASP A 155 -14.75 25.70 -8.58
N THR A 156 -13.85 26.70 -8.53
CA THR A 156 -13.57 27.63 -9.63
C THR A 156 -12.77 26.99 -10.76
N CYS A 157 -11.80 26.14 -10.42
CA CYS A 157 -10.93 25.51 -11.40
C CYS A 157 -11.10 23.97 -11.50
N HIS A 158 -11.99 23.39 -10.71
CA HIS A 158 -12.26 21.95 -10.69
C HIS A 158 -11.01 21.07 -10.54
N GLY A 159 -10.04 21.57 -9.77
CA GLY A 159 -8.81 20.81 -9.45
C GLY A 159 -7.66 20.97 -10.44
N ASN A 160 -7.83 21.68 -11.56
CA ASN A 160 -6.77 21.87 -12.55
C ASN A 160 -5.74 22.97 -12.18
N GLY A 161 -6.10 23.85 -11.23
CA GLY A 161 -5.24 24.93 -10.74
C GLY A 161 -5.14 26.14 -11.65
N CYS A 162 -5.80 26.15 -12.82
CA CYS A 162 -5.76 27.23 -13.80
C CYS A 162 -6.91 28.22 -13.61
N ALA A 163 -6.74 29.45 -14.09
CA ALA A 163 -7.83 30.41 -14.17
C ALA A 163 -8.95 29.88 -15.08
N PRO A 164 -10.24 30.26 -14.83
CA PRO A 164 -11.34 29.88 -15.69
C PRO A 164 -11.08 30.20 -17.17
N GLY A 165 -11.37 29.25 -18.05
CA GLY A 165 -11.11 29.38 -19.48
C GLY A 165 -9.68 29.07 -19.92
N THR A 166 -8.79 28.71 -19.01
CA THR A 166 -7.42 28.28 -19.33
C THR A 166 -7.17 26.83 -18.88
N SER A 167 -6.24 26.15 -19.55
CA SER A 167 -5.86 24.78 -19.24
C SER A 167 -4.35 24.69 -18.94
N PRO A 168 -3.92 23.70 -18.15
CA PRO A 168 -2.51 23.47 -17.93
C PRO A 168 -1.85 22.95 -19.21
N GLU A 169 -0.66 23.47 -19.54
CA GLU A 169 0.14 23.04 -20.68
C GLU A 169 1.10 21.92 -20.27
N VAL A 170 1.28 20.93 -21.14
CA VAL A 170 2.25 19.86 -20.89
C VAL A 170 3.65 20.46 -20.90
N CYS A 171 4.46 20.15 -19.91
CA CYS A 171 5.83 20.66 -19.81
C CYS A 171 6.66 20.14 -21.01
N PRO A 172 7.24 21.03 -21.83
CA PRO A 172 7.99 20.61 -23.02
C PRO A 172 9.29 19.88 -22.68
N ASP A 173 9.88 20.12 -21.51
CA ASP A 173 11.17 19.55 -21.13
C ASP A 173 11.07 18.10 -20.63
N CYS A 174 9.99 17.76 -19.96
CA CYS A 174 9.76 16.40 -19.44
C CYS A 174 8.58 15.69 -20.12
N HIS A 175 7.92 16.32 -21.08
CA HIS A 175 6.79 15.74 -21.81
C HIS A 175 5.70 15.12 -20.90
N GLY A 176 5.40 15.80 -19.78
CA GLY A 176 4.39 15.38 -18.83
C GLY A 176 4.85 14.41 -17.74
N THR A 177 6.05 13.86 -17.81
CA THR A 177 6.56 12.87 -16.83
C THR A 177 6.92 13.48 -15.48
N GLY A 178 7.14 14.80 -15.42
CA GLY A 178 7.55 15.49 -14.20
C GLY A 178 9.02 15.26 -13.81
N THR A 179 9.71 14.32 -14.45
CA THR A 179 11.10 13.98 -14.13
C THR A 179 11.98 14.04 -15.37
N VAL A 180 13.25 14.37 -15.18
CA VAL A 180 14.28 14.34 -16.22
C VAL A 180 15.41 13.42 -15.77
N GLN A 181 16.01 12.70 -16.72
CA GLN A 181 17.17 11.86 -16.45
C GLN A 181 18.43 12.71 -16.57
N VAL A 182 19.17 12.86 -15.49
CA VAL A 182 20.48 13.50 -15.45
C VAL A 182 21.55 12.43 -15.45
N ARG A 183 22.36 12.39 -16.49
CA ARG A 183 23.51 11.50 -16.58
C ARG A 183 24.71 12.19 -15.91
N ARG A 184 25.23 11.60 -14.85
CA ARG A 184 26.46 12.05 -14.20
C ARG A 184 27.58 11.05 -14.49
N GLN A 185 28.68 11.56 -15.03
CA GLN A 185 29.86 10.77 -15.23
C GLN A 185 30.69 10.78 -13.94
N THR A 186 30.95 9.63 -13.40
CA THR A 186 31.79 9.44 -12.21
C THR A 186 32.98 8.56 -12.58
N PRO A 187 34.07 8.57 -11.80
CA PRO A 187 35.23 7.71 -12.07
C PRO A 187 34.92 6.21 -12.17
N MET A 188 33.77 5.78 -11.64
CA MET A 188 33.28 4.38 -11.66
C MET A 188 32.25 4.12 -12.76
N GLY A 189 31.97 5.08 -13.66
CA GLY A 189 31.02 4.90 -14.75
C GLY A 189 29.97 6.02 -14.88
N VAL A 190 29.06 5.86 -15.83
CA VAL A 190 27.95 6.80 -16.08
C VAL A 190 26.72 6.34 -15.31
N PHE A 191 26.30 7.14 -14.35
CA PHE A 191 25.06 6.90 -13.60
C PHE A 191 23.94 7.80 -14.12
N ALA A 192 22.79 7.21 -14.47
CA ALA A 192 21.58 7.93 -14.81
C ALA A 192 20.72 8.07 -13.55
N THR A 193 20.55 9.30 -13.07
CA THR A 193 19.70 9.61 -11.92
C THR A 193 18.47 10.36 -12.40
N SER A 194 17.28 9.94 -11.95
CA SER A 194 16.04 10.66 -12.20
C SER A 194 15.91 11.81 -11.19
N SER A 195 15.72 13.03 -11.67
CA SER A 195 15.48 14.21 -10.84
C SER A 195 14.19 14.92 -11.25
N PRO A 196 13.52 15.65 -10.32
CA PRO A 196 12.37 16.46 -10.68
C PRO A 196 12.73 17.45 -11.79
N CYS A 197 11.86 17.60 -12.78
CA CYS A 197 12.05 18.55 -13.87
C CYS A 197 12.12 19.99 -13.32
N PRO A 198 13.20 20.74 -13.54
CA PRO A 198 13.37 22.08 -12.97
C PRO A 198 12.33 23.08 -13.47
N LYS A 199 11.84 22.91 -14.70
CA LYS A 199 10.90 23.83 -15.34
C LYS A 199 9.49 23.73 -14.76
N CYS A 200 8.98 22.52 -14.48
CA CYS A 200 7.65 22.30 -13.93
C CYS A 200 7.67 21.95 -12.43
N GLY A 201 8.85 21.87 -11.79
CA GLY A 201 8.99 21.48 -10.39
C GLY A 201 8.44 20.09 -10.07
N GLY A 202 8.55 19.15 -10.99
CA GLY A 202 8.06 17.79 -10.79
C GLY A 202 6.59 17.56 -11.19
N LYS A 203 5.83 18.61 -11.53
CA LYS A 203 4.37 18.51 -11.80
C LYS A 203 4.04 17.96 -13.19
N GLY A 204 4.97 17.92 -14.13
CA GLY A 204 4.73 17.49 -15.51
C GLY A 204 3.94 18.47 -16.37
N ARG A 205 3.36 19.52 -15.77
CA ARG A 205 2.53 20.55 -16.42
C ARG A 205 2.89 21.96 -15.91
N ILE A 206 2.66 22.95 -16.74
CA ILE A 206 2.93 24.37 -16.47
C ILE A 206 1.59 25.10 -16.44
N ILE A 207 1.38 25.90 -15.40
CA ILE A 207 0.23 26.76 -15.23
C ILE A 207 0.67 28.19 -15.48
N HIS A 208 0.26 28.79 -16.60
CA HIS A 208 0.60 30.18 -16.95
C HIS A 208 -0.27 31.18 -16.17
N GLN A 209 -1.54 30.86 -16.03
CA GLN A 209 -2.50 31.68 -15.30
C GLN A 209 -3.07 30.89 -14.12
N PRO A 210 -2.56 31.08 -12.90
CA PRO A 210 -3.04 30.36 -11.75
C PRO A 210 -4.45 30.84 -11.36
N CYS A 211 -5.29 29.91 -10.92
CA CYS A 211 -6.59 30.19 -10.34
C CYS A 211 -6.43 31.11 -9.11
N LYS A 212 -7.25 32.15 -9.02
CA LYS A 212 -7.17 33.14 -7.94
C LYS A 212 -7.51 32.56 -6.58
N ASP A 213 -8.45 31.62 -6.51
CA ASP A 213 -8.94 31.03 -5.26
C ASP A 213 -7.97 30.02 -4.67
N CYS A 214 -7.43 29.12 -5.48
CA CYS A 214 -6.51 28.07 -5.02
C CYS A 214 -5.03 28.38 -5.30
N ARG A 215 -4.70 29.46 -5.98
CA ARG A 215 -3.33 29.89 -6.32
C ARG A 215 -2.53 28.82 -7.03
N GLY A 216 -3.18 28.07 -7.92
CA GLY A 216 -2.53 27.02 -8.70
C GLY A 216 -2.44 25.64 -8.01
N SER A 217 -2.96 25.49 -6.78
CA SER A 217 -2.94 24.21 -6.06
C SER A 217 -4.03 23.24 -6.52
N GLY A 218 -5.12 23.74 -7.09
CA GLY A 218 -6.31 22.97 -7.43
C GLY A 218 -7.20 22.65 -6.22
N MET A 219 -6.79 22.99 -5.00
CA MET A 219 -7.48 22.68 -3.76
C MET A 219 -7.66 23.92 -2.90
N VAL A 220 -8.74 23.94 -2.12
CA VAL A 220 -9.05 25.00 -1.15
C VAL A 220 -9.36 24.40 0.21
N ARG A 221 -8.96 25.08 1.26
CA ARG A 221 -9.26 24.67 2.64
C ARG A 221 -10.64 25.17 3.02
N LYS A 222 -11.53 24.25 3.38
CA LYS A 222 -12.91 24.57 3.81
C LYS A 222 -13.22 23.91 5.16
N LYS A 223 -14.03 24.58 5.96
CA LYS A 223 -14.62 24.00 7.17
C LYS A 223 -15.93 23.33 6.79
N LYS A 224 -16.10 22.06 7.16
CA LYS A 224 -17.34 21.33 6.93
C LYS A 224 -17.79 20.65 8.20
N THR A 225 -19.07 20.77 8.50
CA THR A 225 -19.71 20.08 9.61
C THR A 225 -20.26 18.74 9.10
N ILE A 226 -19.87 17.66 9.75
CA ILE A 226 -20.21 16.28 9.41
C ILE A 226 -20.95 15.69 10.60
N GLN A 227 -22.07 15.01 10.35
CA GLN A 227 -22.78 14.25 11.39
C GLN A 227 -22.05 12.90 11.55
N ALA A 228 -21.53 12.66 12.75
CA ALA A 228 -20.90 11.41 13.13
C ALA A 228 -21.87 10.61 14.00
N SER A 229 -22.30 9.45 13.51
CA SER A 229 -23.09 8.50 14.28
C SER A 229 -22.14 7.61 15.08
N ILE A 230 -22.27 7.65 16.39
CA ILE A 230 -21.49 6.87 17.34
C ILE A 230 -22.33 5.71 17.82
N PRO A 231 -21.93 4.46 17.59
CA PRO A 231 -22.70 3.28 18.00
C PRO A 231 -22.71 3.13 19.51
N ALA A 232 -23.77 2.52 20.02
CA ALA A 232 -23.90 2.17 21.43
C ALA A 232 -22.83 1.16 21.85
N GLY A 233 -22.35 1.30 23.09
CA GLY A 233 -21.37 0.40 23.67
C GLY A 233 -19.92 0.65 23.23
N ILE A 234 -19.64 1.78 22.62
CA ILE A 234 -18.28 2.14 22.16
C ILE A 234 -17.29 2.24 23.33
N ASP A 235 -16.06 1.78 23.12
CA ASP A 235 -15.01 1.82 24.13
C ASP A 235 -14.16 3.09 24.01
N ASN A 236 -13.53 3.48 25.14
CA ASN A 236 -12.56 4.55 25.18
C ASN A 236 -11.36 4.22 24.27
N GLY A 237 -10.93 5.17 23.44
CA GLY A 237 -9.84 5.00 22.48
C GLY A 237 -10.24 4.31 21.17
N GLN A 238 -11.47 3.84 21.04
CA GLN A 238 -11.94 3.25 19.79
C GLN A 238 -12.07 4.29 18.68
N THR A 239 -11.75 3.91 17.44
CA THR A 239 -11.75 4.81 16.28
C THR A 239 -12.87 4.43 15.31
N ILE A 240 -13.68 5.41 14.95
CA ILE A 240 -14.73 5.31 13.93
C ILE A 240 -14.20 5.91 12.63
N SER A 241 -14.43 5.22 11.51
CA SER A 241 -14.06 5.69 10.17
C SER A 241 -15.29 6.14 9.39
N ILE A 242 -15.29 7.39 8.94
CA ILE A 242 -16.31 7.94 8.03
C ILE A 242 -15.68 8.07 6.65
N ARG A 243 -16.09 7.22 5.72
CA ARG A 243 -15.51 7.11 4.39
C ARG A 243 -15.73 8.37 3.56
N GLY A 244 -14.70 8.78 2.82
CA GLY A 244 -14.77 9.91 1.88
C GLY A 244 -14.91 11.29 2.54
N GLN A 245 -14.76 11.41 3.86
CA GLN A 245 -14.87 12.68 4.60
C GLN A 245 -13.49 13.26 4.99
N GLY A 246 -12.40 12.71 4.48
CA GLY A 246 -11.06 13.25 4.60
C GLY A 246 -10.75 14.34 3.57
N ASN A 247 -9.48 14.58 3.30
CA ASN A 247 -9.02 15.50 2.26
C ASN A 247 -9.37 14.99 0.86
N ALA A 248 -9.66 15.90 -0.05
CA ALA A 248 -9.86 15.56 -1.46
C ALA A 248 -8.60 14.93 -2.07
N GLY A 249 -8.79 13.99 -2.97
CA GLY A 249 -7.69 13.37 -3.72
C GLY A 249 -7.09 14.32 -4.75
N LYS A 250 -5.84 14.09 -5.11
CA LYS A 250 -5.16 14.83 -6.18
C LYS A 250 -5.44 14.19 -7.53
N ASN A 251 -5.42 15.01 -8.59
CA ASN A 251 -5.58 14.57 -9.99
C ASN A 251 -6.85 13.72 -10.21
N GLY A 252 -7.96 14.06 -9.57
CA GLY A 252 -9.21 13.32 -9.68
C GLY A 252 -9.28 12.03 -8.87
N GLY A 253 -8.34 11.80 -7.96
CA GLY A 253 -8.38 10.67 -7.05
C GLY A 253 -9.51 10.76 -6.02
N PRO A 254 -9.90 9.64 -5.38
CA PRO A 254 -10.94 9.63 -4.36
C PRO A 254 -10.50 10.38 -3.10
N ALA A 255 -11.46 10.90 -2.35
CA ALA A 255 -11.18 11.52 -1.05
C ALA A 255 -10.69 10.48 -0.03
N GLY A 256 -9.94 10.95 0.97
CA GLY A 256 -9.56 10.17 2.14
C GLY A 256 -10.73 9.97 3.11
N ASP A 257 -10.46 9.37 4.25
CA ASP A 257 -11.46 9.10 5.28
C ASP A 257 -11.27 10.04 6.48
N LEU A 258 -12.34 10.24 7.24
CA LEU A 258 -12.28 10.88 8.54
C LEU A 258 -12.26 9.80 9.62
N LEU A 259 -11.19 9.79 10.41
CA LEU A 259 -10.97 8.89 11.53
C LEU A 259 -11.20 9.64 12.83
N ILE A 260 -12.23 9.25 13.57
CA ILE A 260 -12.63 9.89 14.82
C ILE A 260 -12.31 8.93 15.97
N THR A 261 -11.34 9.29 16.80
CA THR A 261 -11.03 8.56 18.02
C THR A 261 -11.91 9.06 19.16
N ILE A 262 -12.62 8.15 19.79
CA ILE A 262 -13.55 8.47 20.88
C ILE A 262 -12.80 8.47 22.21
N THR A 263 -13.00 9.53 22.97
CA THR A 263 -12.54 9.63 24.36
C THR A 263 -13.76 9.71 25.27
N VAL A 264 -13.99 8.67 26.08
CA VAL A 264 -15.10 8.65 27.03
C VAL A 264 -14.69 9.38 28.30
N ARG A 265 -15.48 10.38 28.70
CA ARG A 265 -15.26 11.09 29.97
C ARG A 265 -15.57 10.18 31.14
N PRO A 266 -14.78 10.21 32.23
CA PRO A 266 -15.09 9.48 33.44
C PRO A 266 -16.43 9.92 33.99
N HIS A 267 -17.21 8.97 34.53
CA HIS A 267 -18.48 9.24 35.22
C HIS A 267 -18.24 9.27 36.74
N GLU A 268 -19.04 10.05 37.46
CA GLU A 268 -18.90 10.21 38.91
C GLU A 268 -19.21 8.92 39.68
N LEU A 269 -20.22 8.16 39.22
CA LEU A 269 -20.72 6.96 39.91
C LEU A 269 -20.34 5.66 39.20
N PHE A 270 -20.20 5.67 37.88
CA PHE A 270 -20.03 4.47 37.08
C PHE A 270 -18.64 4.32 36.54
N ARG A 271 -18.11 3.10 36.66
CA ARG A 271 -16.84 2.68 36.04
C ARG A 271 -17.10 1.49 35.12
N ARG A 272 -16.59 1.54 33.92
CA ARG A 272 -16.70 0.44 32.97
C ARG A 272 -15.45 -0.44 33.04
N GLU A 273 -15.65 -1.75 33.16
CA GLU A 273 -14.62 -2.77 33.00
C GLU A 273 -15.07 -3.80 31.96
N GLY A 274 -14.54 -3.69 30.75
CA GLY A 274 -14.98 -4.52 29.61
C GLY A 274 -16.46 -4.30 29.28
N THR A 275 -17.24 -5.33 29.45
CA THR A 275 -18.71 -5.31 29.22
C THR A 275 -19.54 -5.01 30.49
N SER A 276 -18.89 -4.94 31.64
CA SER A 276 -19.55 -4.71 32.94
C SER A 276 -19.47 -3.25 33.35
N VAL A 277 -20.51 -2.77 34.02
CA VAL A 277 -20.54 -1.45 34.66
C VAL A 277 -20.54 -1.63 36.16
N LEU A 278 -19.55 -1.03 36.82
CA LEU A 278 -19.38 -1.06 38.26
C LEU A 278 -19.84 0.25 38.85
N CYS A 279 -20.48 0.19 40.01
CA CYS A 279 -20.79 1.37 40.82
C CYS A 279 -20.56 1.07 42.30
N GLU A 280 -20.16 2.09 43.06
CA GLU A 280 -20.07 2.04 44.49
C GLU A 280 -21.28 2.75 45.10
N ALA A 281 -22.15 1.98 45.74
CA ALA A 281 -23.32 2.52 46.41
C ALA A 281 -23.04 2.57 47.95
N PRO A 282 -22.87 3.75 48.56
CA PRO A 282 -22.75 3.86 49.99
C PRO A 282 -24.07 3.52 50.66
N ILE A 283 -24.11 2.45 51.45
CA ILE A 283 -25.28 2.02 52.21
C ILE A 283 -25.00 2.09 53.71
N THR A 284 -26.01 2.39 54.48
CA THR A 284 -25.92 2.31 55.95
C THR A 284 -26.02 0.86 56.40
N PHE A 285 -25.54 0.58 57.62
CA PHE A 285 -25.61 -0.77 58.19
C PHE A 285 -27.04 -1.33 58.27
N THR A 286 -28.04 -0.47 58.40
CA THR A 286 -29.45 -0.85 58.45
C THR A 286 -30.08 -1.09 57.08
N GLN A 287 -29.39 -0.72 56.03
CA GLN A 287 -29.82 -0.94 54.62
C GLN A 287 -29.15 -2.14 53.96
N ALA A 288 -28.12 -2.70 54.62
CA ALA A 288 -27.44 -3.91 54.20
C ALA A 288 -28.20 -5.14 54.70
#